data_1305a56794b02ccd289bdd34cd955f77
#
_entry.id   1305a56794b02ccd289bdd34cd955f77
#
_cell.length_a   1.000
_cell.length_b   1.000
_cell.length_c   1.000
_cell.angle_alpha   90.00
_cell.angle_beta   90.00
_cell.angle_gamma   90.00
#
_symmetry.space_group_name_H-M   'P 1'
#
loop_
_entity.id
_entity.type
_entity.pdbx_description
1 polymer ?
#
loop_
_entity_poly.entity_id
_entity_poly.type
_entity_poly.pdbx_seq_one_letter_code
_entity_poly.pdbx_strand_id
1 'polypeptide(L)'
;MFNRFLILAIFALPTTCNSDLFAQSRAIDTTSSAKTPSLWTRTVGEDWPRMLGAQYDSTSREKGIRKEWGSKGLEVVWAANTGEGYGNGVASQGRWVQFDRFGSAERLSCHHAETGEVLWKWEKPVVYSDAYGYNNGPRCSPVVDDDRVYVYGVNGTLACISVADGKTIWETNTSEQFHVIPSFFGVGASPLVYGDLLWVMVGGSPE
;
A
#
# COMPACT_ATOMS: atom_id res chain seq x y z
N MET A 1 -15.89 15.99 9.17
CA MET A 1 -15.82 15.38 7.83
C MET A 1 -15.74 13.87 8.01
N PHE A 2 -16.72 13.12 7.48
CA PHE A 2 -16.80 11.67 7.66
C PHE A 2 -16.03 11.00 6.54
N ASN A 3 -14.89 10.38 6.86
CA ASN A 3 -14.22 9.47 5.92
C ASN A 3 -15.05 8.18 5.82
N ARG A 4 -15.68 7.96 4.69
CA ARG A 4 -16.47 6.75 4.42
C ARG A 4 -15.61 5.76 3.63
N PHE A 5 -15.50 4.54 4.14
CA PHE A 5 -15.01 3.40 3.37
C PHE A 5 -16.07 2.96 2.38
N LEU A 6 -15.73 2.91 1.10
CA LEU A 6 -16.49 2.15 0.13
C LEU A 6 -15.62 1.00 -0.35
N ILE A 7 -15.96 -0.23 0.04
CA ILE A 7 -15.38 -1.44 -0.52
C ILE A 7 -16.27 -1.81 -1.70
N LEU A 8 -15.75 -1.66 -2.92
CA LEU A 8 -16.45 -2.11 -4.12
C LEU A 8 -16.04 -3.55 -4.42
N ALA A 9 -16.94 -4.49 -4.16
CA ALA A 9 -16.82 -5.85 -4.65
C ALA A 9 -17.27 -5.87 -6.12
N ILE A 10 -16.35 -6.07 -7.05
CA ILE A 10 -16.71 -6.27 -8.47
C ILE A 10 -16.95 -7.77 -8.67
N PHE A 11 -18.21 -8.14 -8.82
CA PHE A 11 -18.62 -9.49 -9.19
C PHE A 11 -18.69 -9.61 -10.71
N ALA A 12 -18.14 -10.69 -11.26
CA ALA A 12 -18.48 -11.11 -12.62
C ALA A 12 -19.90 -11.71 -12.57
N LEU A 13 -20.90 -10.98 -13.06
CA LEU A 13 -22.31 -11.37 -13.00
C LEU A 13 -22.69 -12.40 -14.05
N PRO A 14 -23.49 -13.41 -13.71
CA PRO A 14 -24.54 -13.92 -14.57
C PRO A 14 -25.75 -12.96 -14.49
N THR A 15 -26.36 -12.70 -15.62
CA THR A 15 -27.40 -11.72 -15.89
C THR A 15 -28.72 -11.98 -15.17
N THR A 16 -28.80 -11.72 -13.87
CA THR A 16 -30.09 -11.44 -13.19
C THR A 16 -29.82 -10.38 -12.12
N CYS A 17 -30.30 -9.17 -12.42
CA CYS A 17 -30.17 -7.99 -11.59
C CYS A 17 -31.01 -8.13 -10.32
N ASN A 18 -30.36 -8.33 -9.16
CA ASN A 18 -30.99 -8.09 -7.86
C ASN A 18 -30.23 -6.93 -7.21
N SER A 19 -30.96 -5.85 -6.92
CA SER A 19 -30.45 -4.52 -6.62
C SER A 19 -29.97 -4.30 -5.17
N ASP A 20 -29.64 -5.34 -4.43
CA ASP A 20 -29.17 -5.22 -3.05
C ASP A 20 -27.66 -5.49 -2.94
N LEU A 21 -26.87 -4.76 -3.73
CA LEU A 21 -25.42 -4.81 -3.66
C LEU A 21 -24.92 -3.96 -2.49
N PHE A 22 -24.42 -4.65 -1.49
CA PHE A 22 -23.96 -4.19 -0.20
C PHE A 22 -22.82 -3.17 -0.31
N ALA A 23 -23.13 -1.90 -0.09
CA ALA A 23 -22.17 -0.92 0.38
C ALA A 23 -22.15 -0.98 1.91
N GLN A 24 -21.29 -1.76 2.52
CA GLN A 24 -21.05 -1.62 3.95
C GLN A 24 -20.11 -0.44 4.18
N SER A 25 -20.68 0.71 4.54
CA SER A 25 -19.90 1.85 5.01
C SER A 25 -19.63 1.68 6.51
N ARG A 26 -18.39 1.49 6.89
CA ARG A 26 -17.95 1.58 8.28
C ARG A 26 -17.42 2.99 8.52
N ALA A 27 -18.05 3.74 9.44
CA ALA A 27 -17.53 5.03 9.87
C ALA A 27 -16.19 4.81 10.57
N ILE A 28 -15.14 5.48 10.12
CA ILE A 28 -13.85 5.50 10.77
C ILE A 28 -13.83 6.67 11.73
N ASP A 29 -13.34 6.39 12.93
CA ASP A 29 -13.13 7.39 13.97
C ASP A 29 -12.17 8.47 13.44
N THR A 30 -12.70 9.67 13.25
CA THR A 30 -11.96 10.83 12.74
C THR A 30 -11.51 11.70 13.92
N THR A 31 -10.75 11.13 14.84
CA THR A 31 -9.93 11.99 15.67
C THR A 31 -8.92 12.65 14.75
N SER A 32 -8.99 13.98 14.63
CA SER A 32 -8.08 14.81 13.86
C SER A 32 -6.64 14.48 14.27
N SER A 33 -5.98 13.64 13.46
CA SER A 33 -4.56 13.41 13.64
C SER A 33 -3.81 14.67 13.20
N ALA A 34 -2.93 15.16 14.06
CA ALA A 34 -2.02 16.23 13.69
C ALA A 34 -1.19 15.75 12.48
N LYS A 35 -1.13 16.57 11.43
CA LYS A 35 -0.40 16.23 10.21
C LYS A 35 1.03 15.79 10.54
N THR A 36 1.42 14.61 10.08
CA THR A 36 2.77 14.09 10.29
C THR A 36 3.81 15.05 9.67
N PRO A 37 4.79 15.54 10.42
CA PRO A 37 5.80 16.44 9.88
C PRO A 37 6.61 15.79 8.76
N SER A 38 6.92 16.55 7.72
CA SER A 38 7.83 16.13 6.67
C SER A 38 9.26 16.02 7.21
N LEU A 39 9.96 14.96 6.79
CA LEU A 39 11.39 14.74 7.07
C LEU A 39 12.29 15.16 5.90
N TRP A 40 11.73 15.65 4.79
CA TRP A 40 12.54 16.15 3.69
C TRP A 40 13.40 17.35 4.13
N THR A 41 14.69 17.30 3.81
CA THR A 41 15.56 18.48 3.88
C THR A 41 15.47 19.32 2.60
N ARG A 42 15.05 18.71 1.49
CA ARG A 42 14.80 19.40 0.21
C ARG A 42 13.59 20.32 0.31
N THR A 43 13.66 21.45 -0.36
CA THR A 43 12.57 22.46 -0.46
C THR A 43 11.79 22.37 -1.76
N VAL A 44 12.29 21.61 -2.74
CA VAL A 44 11.69 21.39 -4.05
C VAL A 44 11.65 19.90 -4.36
N GLY A 45 10.77 19.51 -5.25
CA GLY A 45 10.60 18.12 -5.65
C GLY A 45 9.20 17.63 -5.34
N GLU A 46 8.92 16.42 -5.77
CA GLU A 46 7.59 15.83 -5.63
C GLU A 46 7.68 14.49 -4.91
N ASP A 47 6.64 14.18 -4.16
CA ASP A 47 6.48 12.87 -3.52
C ASP A 47 5.99 11.85 -4.55
N TRP A 48 6.34 10.57 -4.32
CA TRP A 48 5.85 9.42 -5.07
C TRP A 48 5.06 8.49 -4.14
N PRO A 49 3.84 8.92 -3.70
CA PRO A 49 3.13 8.30 -2.57
C PRO A 49 2.44 6.98 -2.91
N ARG A 50 2.49 6.53 -4.17
CA ARG A 50 1.83 5.32 -4.69
C ARG A 50 2.50 4.83 -5.97
N MET A 51 2.16 3.62 -6.42
CA MET A 51 2.81 2.92 -7.53
C MET A 51 2.97 3.78 -8.80
N LEU A 52 1.94 4.52 -9.21
CA LEU A 52 1.95 5.34 -10.44
C LEU A 52 2.20 6.82 -10.15
N GLY A 53 2.79 7.14 -8.99
CA GLY A 53 3.09 8.51 -8.60
C GLY A 53 1.89 9.31 -8.12
N ALA A 54 2.09 10.59 -7.85
CA ALA A 54 1.08 11.46 -7.26
C ALA A 54 -0.18 11.62 -8.14
N GLN A 55 -0.01 11.58 -9.46
CA GLN A 55 -1.08 11.80 -10.45
C GLN A 55 -1.65 10.51 -11.05
N TYR A 56 -1.19 9.32 -10.63
CA TYR A 56 -1.55 8.02 -11.20
C TYR A 56 -1.24 7.84 -12.69
N ASP A 57 -0.29 8.60 -13.23
CA ASP A 57 0.04 8.63 -14.66
C ASP A 57 1.48 8.22 -14.98
N SER A 58 2.23 7.77 -13.95
CA SER A 58 3.66 7.41 -14.05
C SER A 58 4.56 8.56 -14.54
N THR A 59 4.10 9.80 -14.43
CA THR A 59 4.92 10.97 -14.77
C THR A 59 5.48 11.62 -13.50
N SER A 60 6.70 12.15 -13.61
CA SER A 60 7.33 12.97 -12.58
C SER A 60 7.53 14.39 -13.08
N ARG A 61 7.27 15.37 -12.22
CA ARG A 61 7.54 16.79 -12.48
C ARG A 61 8.93 17.21 -12.04
N GLU A 62 9.76 16.28 -11.58
CA GLU A 62 11.14 16.54 -11.17
C GLU A 62 11.94 17.14 -12.33
N LYS A 63 12.75 18.15 -12.01
CA LYS A 63 13.59 18.87 -12.97
C LYS A 63 15.05 18.74 -12.58
N GLY A 64 15.93 18.95 -13.54
CA GLY A 64 17.37 18.90 -13.28
C GLY A 64 17.93 17.50 -13.06
N ILE A 65 17.20 16.46 -13.48
CA ILE A 65 17.67 15.08 -13.40
C ILE A 65 18.96 14.95 -14.18
N ARG A 66 20.01 14.45 -13.52
CA ARG A 66 21.31 14.19 -14.16
C ARG A 66 21.13 13.14 -15.27
N LYS A 67 21.51 13.49 -16.49
CA LYS A 67 21.43 12.62 -17.68
C LYS A 67 22.75 11.92 -18.00
N GLU A 68 23.86 12.48 -17.51
CA GLU A 68 25.19 11.93 -17.75
C GLU A 68 25.82 11.53 -16.41
N TRP A 69 26.29 10.31 -16.36
CA TRP A 69 26.95 9.72 -15.20
C TRP A 69 28.37 9.33 -15.59
N GLY A 70 29.33 9.64 -14.75
CA GLY A 70 30.71 9.24 -14.98
C GLY A 70 30.88 7.71 -15.01
N SER A 71 32.06 7.23 -15.25
CA SER A 71 32.37 5.79 -15.35
C SER A 71 31.99 4.97 -14.10
N LYS A 72 31.83 5.62 -12.96
CA LYS A 72 31.42 4.98 -11.68
C LYS A 72 29.89 4.87 -11.51
N GLY A 73 29.09 5.42 -12.45
CA GLY A 73 27.64 5.45 -12.32
C GLY A 73 27.13 6.45 -11.26
N LEU A 74 25.94 6.17 -10.72
CA LEU A 74 25.35 6.94 -9.61
C LEU A 74 25.96 6.48 -8.28
N GLU A 75 26.16 7.44 -7.38
CA GLU A 75 26.54 7.13 -6.01
C GLU A 75 25.34 6.51 -5.26
N VAL A 76 25.59 5.39 -4.58
CA VAL A 76 24.60 4.76 -3.70
C VAL A 76 24.64 5.47 -2.36
N VAL A 77 23.58 6.18 -2.01
CA VAL A 77 23.46 6.90 -0.75
C VAL A 77 23.17 5.94 0.40
N TRP A 78 22.22 5.03 0.19
CA TRP A 78 21.90 3.96 1.13
C TRP A 78 21.28 2.76 0.40
N ALA A 79 21.25 1.62 1.07
CA ALA A 79 20.61 0.40 0.59
C ALA A 79 19.95 -0.33 1.77
N ALA A 80 18.83 -1.00 1.50
CA ALA A 80 18.12 -1.81 2.47
C ALA A 80 17.82 -3.20 1.90
N ASN A 81 17.81 -4.22 2.77
CA ASN A 81 17.41 -5.56 2.39
C ASN A 81 15.88 -5.63 2.31
N THR A 82 15.37 -5.97 1.14
CA THR A 82 13.97 -6.26 0.92
C THR A 82 13.72 -7.77 0.94
N GLY A 83 12.47 -8.14 1.28
CA GLY A 83 11.98 -9.51 1.21
C GLY A 83 11.33 -9.82 -0.13
N GLU A 84 10.50 -10.87 -0.16
CA GLU A 84 9.71 -11.24 -1.32
C GLU A 84 8.53 -10.26 -1.52
N GLY A 85 8.18 -9.98 -2.77
CA GLY A 85 7.05 -9.13 -3.13
C GLY A 85 7.14 -8.60 -4.55
N TYR A 86 6.03 -8.08 -5.06
CA TYR A 86 5.95 -7.42 -6.36
C TYR A 86 5.64 -5.93 -6.24
N GLY A 87 5.31 -5.47 -5.02
CA GLY A 87 5.01 -4.06 -4.77
C GLY A 87 6.24 -3.17 -4.86
N ASN A 88 6.08 -2.01 -5.47
CA ASN A 88 7.11 -0.97 -5.44
C ASN A 88 7.07 -0.24 -4.09
N GLY A 89 8.24 0.18 -3.60
CA GLY A 89 8.31 1.15 -2.53
C GLY A 89 7.82 2.53 -2.97
N VAL A 90 7.36 3.31 -2.00
CA VAL A 90 6.83 4.66 -2.23
C VAL A 90 7.55 5.67 -1.34
N ALA A 91 7.59 6.92 -1.79
CA ALA A 91 8.24 8.01 -1.06
C ALA A 91 7.25 9.14 -0.78
N SER A 92 7.05 9.48 0.47
CA SER A 92 6.18 10.59 0.87
C SER A 92 6.68 11.25 2.16
N GLN A 93 6.65 12.58 2.20
CA GLN A 93 7.00 13.37 3.37
C GLN A 93 8.37 13.01 3.97
N GLY A 94 9.37 12.69 3.12
CA GLY A 94 10.71 12.29 3.56
C GLY A 94 10.82 10.89 4.12
N ARG A 95 9.82 10.05 3.88
CA ARG A 95 9.79 8.63 4.24
C ARG A 95 9.76 7.77 3.01
N TRP A 96 10.53 6.69 3.03
CA TRP A 96 10.45 5.59 2.09
C TRP A 96 9.71 4.43 2.74
N VAL A 97 8.62 3.98 2.13
CA VAL A 97 7.78 2.91 2.67
C VAL A 97 7.77 1.75 1.70
N GLN A 98 8.14 0.56 2.19
CA GLN A 98 8.20 -0.68 1.42
C GLN A 98 7.34 -1.75 2.07
N PHE A 99 6.53 -2.44 1.25
CA PHE A 99 5.75 -3.59 1.68
C PHE A 99 6.29 -4.86 1.02
N ASP A 100 6.73 -5.81 1.84
CA ASP A 100 7.35 -7.06 1.41
C ASP A 100 6.97 -8.21 2.35
N ARG A 101 7.43 -9.41 2.05
CA ARG A 101 7.41 -10.54 2.98
C ARG A 101 8.82 -10.88 3.41
N PHE A 102 9.04 -10.87 4.70
CA PHE A 102 10.30 -11.26 5.30
C PHE A 102 10.10 -12.47 6.23
N GLY A 103 10.59 -13.62 5.81
CA GLY A 103 10.35 -14.89 6.51
C GLY A 103 8.86 -15.30 6.47
N SER A 104 8.24 -15.42 7.64
CA SER A 104 6.84 -15.86 7.82
C SER A 104 5.84 -14.70 7.95
N ALA A 105 6.26 -13.45 7.76
CA ALA A 105 5.39 -12.28 7.93
C ALA A 105 5.45 -11.33 6.74
N GLU A 106 4.30 -10.77 6.35
CA GLU A 106 4.26 -9.55 5.56
C GLU A 106 4.73 -8.40 6.44
N ARG A 107 5.58 -7.54 5.87
CA ARG A 107 6.25 -6.47 6.57
C ARG A 107 6.12 -5.16 5.82
N LEU A 108 5.65 -4.14 6.51
CA LEU A 108 5.73 -2.76 6.06
C LEU A 108 6.88 -2.09 6.79
N SER A 109 7.90 -1.65 6.09
CA SER A 109 9.04 -0.94 6.66
C SER A 109 9.04 0.51 6.19
N CYS A 110 9.27 1.41 7.13
CA CYS A 110 9.42 2.83 6.87
C CYS A 110 10.84 3.27 7.20
N HIS A 111 11.46 3.94 6.25
CA HIS A 111 12.81 4.46 6.37
C HIS A 111 12.80 5.97 6.15
N HIS A 112 13.74 6.66 6.76
CA HIS A 112 14.07 8.03 6.37
C HIS A 112 14.57 8.04 4.93
N ALA A 113 13.88 8.73 4.03
CA ALA A 113 14.14 8.62 2.59
C ALA A 113 15.55 9.07 2.17
N GLU A 114 16.16 10.00 2.89
CA GLU A 114 17.48 10.55 2.57
C GLU A 114 18.64 9.76 3.22
N THR A 115 18.40 9.09 4.35
CA THR A 115 19.47 8.42 5.11
C THR A 115 19.37 6.91 5.14
N GLY A 116 18.19 6.35 4.86
CA GLY A 116 17.92 4.91 4.96
C GLY A 116 17.70 4.43 6.40
N GLU A 117 17.73 5.31 7.40
CA GLU A 117 17.45 4.96 8.79
C GLU A 117 16.06 4.35 8.93
N VAL A 118 15.96 3.22 9.63
CA VAL A 118 14.65 2.59 9.92
C VAL A 118 13.92 3.40 10.96
N LEU A 119 12.76 3.94 10.60
CA LEU A 119 11.91 4.71 11.50
C LEU A 119 10.97 3.81 12.29
N TRP A 120 10.32 2.88 11.60
CA TRP A 120 9.45 1.87 12.20
C TRP A 120 9.22 0.68 11.24
N LYS A 121 8.68 -0.41 11.80
CA LYS A 121 8.20 -1.58 11.07
C LYS A 121 6.85 -2.00 11.60
N TRP A 122 5.99 -2.47 10.71
CA TRP A 122 4.77 -3.18 11.02
C TRP A 122 4.86 -4.58 10.39
N GLU A 123 4.45 -5.60 11.12
CA GLU A 123 4.56 -6.99 10.67
C GLU A 123 3.26 -7.74 10.94
N LYS A 124 2.85 -8.56 9.99
CA LYS A 124 1.68 -9.44 10.07
C LYS A 124 2.07 -10.86 9.66
N PRO A 125 1.95 -11.85 10.56
CA PRO A 125 2.15 -13.24 10.19
C PRO A 125 1.23 -13.64 9.03
N VAL A 126 1.77 -14.35 8.05
CA VAL A 126 1.04 -14.82 6.88
C VAL A 126 1.37 -16.25 6.54
N VAL A 127 0.33 -17.04 6.28
CA VAL A 127 0.46 -18.40 5.75
C VAL A 127 -0.01 -18.38 4.31
N TYR A 128 0.93 -18.29 3.39
CA TYR A 128 0.67 -18.30 1.95
C TYR A 128 1.85 -18.94 1.24
N SER A 129 1.56 -19.71 0.22
CA SER A 129 2.57 -20.26 -0.70
C SER A 129 2.05 -20.11 -2.12
N ASP A 130 2.85 -19.48 -2.96
CA ASP A 130 2.57 -19.38 -4.38
C ASP A 130 2.61 -20.78 -5.00
N ALA A 131 1.51 -21.17 -5.66
CA ALA A 131 1.35 -22.52 -6.23
C ALA A 131 2.41 -22.83 -7.30
N TYR A 132 2.97 -21.82 -7.95
CA TYR A 132 4.01 -21.95 -8.96
C TYR A 132 5.42 -21.68 -8.41
N GLY A 133 5.54 -21.27 -7.15
CA GLY A 133 6.83 -20.99 -6.50
C GLY A 133 7.54 -19.74 -6.99
N TYR A 134 6.83 -18.79 -7.62
CA TYR A 134 7.46 -17.57 -8.12
C TYR A 134 7.79 -16.60 -7.00
N ASN A 135 6.84 -16.28 -6.13
CA ASN A 135 7.03 -15.30 -5.08
C ASN A 135 5.91 -15.39 -4.04
N ASN A 136 6.26 -15.43 -2.75
CA ASN A 136 5.29 -15.58 -1.66
C ASN A 136 4.92 -14.25 -0.99
N GLY A 137 5.47 -13.15 -1.46
CA GLY A 137 5.23 -11.84 -0.88
C GLY A 137 4.01 -11.11 -1.46
N PRO A 138 3.68 -9.93 -0.90
CA PRO A 138 2.55 -9.14 -1.33
C PRO A 138 2.71 -8.64 -2.77
N ARG A 139 1.56 -8.48 -3.46
CA ARG A 139 1.48 -7.90 -4.80
C ARG A 139 1.19 -6.40 -4.75
N CYS A 140 0.71 -5.94 -3.63
CA CYS A 140 0.33 -4.56 -3.38
C CYS A 140 1.55 -3.66 -3.22
N SER A 141 1.53 -2.50 -3.85
CA SER A 141 2.37 -1.36 -3.45
C SER A 141 1.67 -0.58 -2.34
N PRO A 142 2.40 -0.07 -1.33
CA PRO A 142 1.81 0.81 -0.34
C PRO A 142 1.19 2.05 -0.98
N VAL A 143 0.17 2.60 -0.33
CA VAL A 143 -0.42 3.89 -0.70
C VAL A 143 -0.35 4.80 0.51
N VAL A 144 0.39 5.90 0.40
CA VAL A 144 0.45 6.93 1.44
C VAL A 144 -0.52 8.04 1.11
N ASP A 145 -1.34 8.41 2.08
CA ASP A 145 -2.28 9.51 2.01
C ASP A 145 -2.26 10.27 3.34
N ASP A 146 -1.69 11.47 3.31
CA ASP A 146 -1.41 12.31 4.47
C ASP A 146 -0.67 11.57 5.61
N ASP A 147 -1.36 11.27 6.71
CA ASP A 147 -0.83 10.62 7.92
C ASP A 147 -1.05 9.10 7.93
N ARG A 148 -1.52 8.53 6.83
CA ARG A 148 -1.90 7.11 6.71
C ARG A 148 -1.19 6.41 5.60
N VAL A 149 -0.89 5.13 5.82
CA VAL A 149 -0.44 4.22 4.78
C VAL A 149 -1.37 3.01 4.73
N TYR A 150 -1.76 2.65 3.51
CA TYR A 150 -2.65 1.52 3.25
C TYR A 150 -1.88 0.42 2.54
N VAL A 151 -2.09 -0.80 2.99
CA VAL A 151 -1.52 -2.02 2.39
C VAL A 151 -2.58 -3.11 2.27
N TYR A 152 -2.39 -3.99 1.29
CA TYR A 152 -3.30 -5.09 1.03
C TYR A 152 -2.49 -6.38 0.84
N GLY A 153 -2.50 -7.23 1.85
CA GLY A 153 -1.73 -8.46 1.93
C GLY A 153 -2.30 -9.60 1.08
N VAL A 154 -1.47 -10.61 0.81
CA VAL A 154 -1.81 -11.74 -0.09
C VAL A 154 -3.03 -12.54 0.35
N ASN A 155 -3.32 -12.60 1.65
CA ASN A 155 -4.46 -13.30 2.23
C ASN A 155 -5.69 -12.41 2.46
N GLY A 156 -5.70 -11.20 1.88
CA GLY A 156 -6.82 -10.28 2.01
C GLY A 156 -6.80 -9.39 3.26
N THR A 157 -5.70 -9.35 4.00
CA THR A 157 -5.52 -8.38 5.09
C THR A 157 -5.39 -6.98 4.51
N LEU A 158 -6.42 -6.15 4.68
CA LEU A 158 -6.40 -4.73 4.35
C LEU A 158 -6.14 -3.96 5.63
N ALA A 159 -5.07 -3.19 5.67
CA ALA A 159 -4.67 -2.45 6.86
C ALA A 159 -4.40 -0.97 6.57
N CYS A 160 -4.76 -0.12 7.52
CA CYS A 160 -4.39 1.28 7.62
C CYS A 160 -3.46 1.46 8.80
N ILE A 161 -2.29 2.03 8.53
CA ILE A 161 -1.20 2.18 9.47
C ILE A 161 -0.84 3.65 9.56
N SER A 162 -0.50 4.14 10.75
CA SER A 162 -0.01 5.49 10.98
C SER A 162 1.36 5.69 10.34
N VAL A 163 1.50 6.70 9.51
CA VAL A 163 2.79 7.09 8.90
C VAL A 163 3.80 7.55 9.94
N ALA A 164 3.34 8.10 11.04
CA ALA A 164 4.21 8.66 12.08
C ALA A 164 4.98 7.60 12.86
N ASP A 165 4.31 6.48 13.22
CA ASP A 165 4.84 5.52 14.19
C ASP A 165 4.59 4.04 13.85
N GLY A 166 3.97 3.75 12.71
CA GLY A 166 3.71 2.37 12.26
C GLY A 166 2.61 1.64 13.02
N LYS A 167 1.83 2.33 13.87
CA LYS A 167 0.73 1.69 14.58
C LYS A 167 -0.46 1.44 13.68
N THR A 168 -1.10 0.29 13.87
CA THR A 168 -2.35 -0.04 13.19
C THR A 168 -3.47 0.91 13.65
N ILE A 169 -4.05 1.65 12.71
CA ILE A 169 -5.24 2.48 12.94
C ILE A 169 -6.48 1.58 12.84
N TRP A 170 -6.55 0.77 11.79
CA TRP A 170 -7.56 -0.27 11.63
C TRP A 170 -7.06 -1.36 10.67
N GLU A 171 -7.70 -2.50 10.74
CA GLU A 171 -7.39 -3.67 9.94
C GLU A 171 -8.67 -4.48 9.69
N THR A 172 -8.80 -5.11 8.53
CA THR A 172 -9.86 -6.07 8.23
C THR A 172 -9.33 -7.15 7.30
N ASN A 173 -9.96 -8.33 7.32
CA ASN A 173 -9.68 -9.40 6.36
C ASN A 173 -10.81 -9.46 5.34
N THR A 174 -10.55 -8.99 4.13
CA THR A 174 -11.54 -8.97 3.06
C THR A 174 -11.83 -10.36 2.50
N SER A 175 -10.86 -11.27 2.53
CA SER A 175 -11.08 -12.65 2.06
C SER A 175 -12.05 -13.39 2.95
N GLU A 176 -11.98 -13.20 4.27
CA GLU A 176 -12.95 -13.74 5.20
C GLU A 176 -14.31 -13.07 5.08
N GLN A 177 -14.32 -11.74 4.98
CA GLN A 177 -15.55 -10.94 4.95
C GLN A 177 -16.38 -11.17 3.68
N PHE A 178 -15.73 -11.42 2.54
CA PHE A 178 -16.38 -11.57 1.23
C PHE A 178 -16.25 -12.98 0.65
N HIS A 179 -15.87 -13.96 1.46
CA HIS A 179 -15.74 -15.37 1.07
C HIS A 179 -14.89 -15.55 -0.21
N VAL A 180 -13.74 -14.82 -0.26
CA VAL A 180 -12.85 -14.88 -1.41
C VAL A 180 -12.19 -16.26 -1.47
N ILE A 181 -12.42 -16.99 -2.55
CA ILE A 181 -11.72 -18.24 -2.80
C ILE A 181 -10.25 -17.90 -3.10
N PRO A 182 -9.29 -18.45 -2.35
CA PRO A 182 -7.88 -18.17 -2.60
C PRO A 182 -7.52 -18.51 -4.05
N SER A 183 -7.04 -17.51 -4.80
CA SER A 183 -6.50 -17.71 -6.14
C SER A 183 -5.03 -18.13 -6.06
N PHE A 184 -4.49 -18.63 -7.16
CA PHE A 184 -3.06 -19.02 -7.27
C PHE A 184 -2.11 -17.90 -6.82
N PHE A 185 -2.47 -16.64 -7.08
CA PHE A 185 -1.60 -15.49 -6.84
C PHE A 185 -1.96 -14.70 -5.58
N GLY A 186 -2.93 -15.16 -4.79
CA GLY A 186 -3.45 -14.39 -3.67
C GLY A 186 -4.13 -13.10 -4.12
N VAL A 187 -4.29 -12.15 -3.20
CA VAL A 187 -4.85 -10.83 -3.49
C VAL A 187 -3.78 -9.97 -4.17
N GLY A 188 -4.12 -9.38 -5.32
CA GLY A 188 -3.15 -8.69 -6.20
C GLY A 188 -3.38 -7.19 -6.39
N ALA A 189 -4.40 -6.60 -5.78
CA ALA A 189 -4.72 -5.19 -5.99
C ALA A 189 -3.95 -4.27 -5.05
N SER A 190 -3.53 -3.11 -5.55
CA SER A 190 -3.15 -1.99 -4.68
C SER A 190 -4.39 -1.14 -4.40
N PRO A 191 -4.58 -0.65 -3.15
CA PRO A 191 -5.66 0.26 -2.84
C PRO A 191 -5.58 1.56 -3.64
N LEU A 192 -6.73 2.20 -3.87
CA LEU A 192 -6.83 3.52 -4.48
C LEU A 192 -7.53 4.47 -3.52
N VAL A 193 -6.86 5.55 -3.15
CA VAL A 193 -7.49 6.65 -2.40
C VAL A 193 -8.00 7.68 -3.39
N TYR A 194 -9.30 7.98 -3.31
CA TYR A 194 -9.94 9.02 -4.12
C TYR A 194 -10.97 9.79 -3.28
N GLY A 195 -10.72 11.06 -3.06
CA GLY A 195 -11.50 11.87 -2.11
C GLY A 195 -11.41 11.28 -0.70
N ASP A 196 -12.55 11.11 -0.05
CA ASP A 196 -12.66 10.53 1.29
C ASP A 196 -12.84 8.99 1.27
N LEU A 197 -12.59 8.34 0.13
CA LEU A 197 -12.84 6.91 -0.07
C LEU A 197 -11.55 6.14 -0.32
N LEU A 198 -11.47 4.95 0.27
CA LEU A 198 -10.50 3.93 -0.10
C LEU A 198 -11.19 2.87 -0.96
N TRP A 199 -10.71 2.72 -2.18
CA TRP A 199 -11.21 1.75 -3.15
C TRP A 199 -10.30 0.54 -3.18
N VAL A 200 -10.87 -0.64 -3.06
CA VAL A 200 -10.14 -1.91 -3.08
C VAL A 200 -10.88 -2.91 -3.96
N MET A 201 -10.17 -3.57 -4.86
CA MET A 201 -10.73 -4.67 -5.63
C MET A 201 -10.65 -5.94 -4.78
N VAL A 202 -11.81 -6.49 -4.45
CA VAL A 202 -11.98 -7.73 -3.71
C VAL A 202 -12.69 -8.73 -4.64
N GLY A 203 -12.05 -9.86 -4.91
CA GLY A 203 -12.77 -10.99 -5.50
C GLY A 203 -13.72 -11.58 -4.46
N GLY A 204 -14.67 -12.38 -4.89
CA GLY A 204 -15.57 -13.09 -4.01
C GLY A 204 -16.52 -13.99 -4.79
N SER A 205 -17.16 -14.92 -4.10
CA SER A 205 -18.28 -15.70 -4.64
C SER A 205 -19.54 -15.23 -3.93
N PRO A 206 -20.62 -14.89 -4.65
CA PRO A 206 -21.93 -14.79 -4.00
C PRO A 206 -22.29 -16.18 -3.49
N GLU A 207 -22.78 -16.25 -2.25
CA GLU A 207 -23.40 -17.47 -1.74
C GLU A 207 -24.68 -17.80 -2.51
#